data_01fdec62e235b59f6d06863b7b60f67b
#
_entry.id   01fdec62e235b59f6d06863b7b60f67b
#
_cell.length_a   1.000
_cell.length_b   1.000
_cell.length_c   1.000
_cell.angle_alpha   90.00
_cell.angle_beta   90.00
_cell.angle_gamma   90.00
#
_symmetry.space_group_name_H-M   'P 1'
#
loop_
_entity.id
_entity.type
_entity.pdbx_description
1 polymer ?
#
loop_
_entity_poly.entity_id
_entity_poly.type
_entity_poly.pdbx_seq_one_letter_code
_entity_poly.pdbx_strand_id
1 'polypeptide(L)'
;MLTTTKVVIGDMMRELVYYVAVSIDGYIAAPDGSYDAFPVEGDHMAVYLSDFADALPAHVLAALDMHPPGNRFDTVIQGRASYDISRAAGIERPYAHLSEFVATRSKTTPPAGVTFTADALTTVRELKQQEGLAIYLCGGGNLAGELLPEIDRLILKRNPVVLGDGVRLFGNAGAVVQ
;
A
#
# COMPACT_ATOMS: atom_id res chain seq x y z
N MET A 1 8.30 46.69 -18.30
CA MET A 1 7.85 46.32 -16.96
C MET A 1 7.29 44.87 -17.06
N LEU A 2 8.08 43.87 -16.71
CA LEU A 2 7.68 42.46 -16.80
C LEU A 2 6.97 42.07 -15.50
N THR A 3 5.66 41.87 -15.58
CA THR A 3 4.87 41.40 -14.44
C THR A 3 5.06 39.90 -14.31
N THR A 4 5.84 39.44 -13.34
CA THR A 4 5.97 38.01 -13.01
C THR A 4 4.69 37.55 -12.31
N THR A 5 3.84 36.84 -13.00
CA THR A 5 2.69 36.16 -12.39
C THR A 5 3.21 34.97 -11.62
N LYS A 6 3.23 35.03 -10.29
CA LYS A 6 3.50 33.90 -9.42
C LYS A 6 2.29 32.97 -9.52
N VAL A 7 2.41 31.85 -10.27
CA VAL A 7 1.45 30.78 -10.20
C VAL A 7 1.59 30.14 -8.83
N VAL A 8 0.64 30.40 -7.94
CA VAL A 8 0.49 29.64 -6.70
C VAL A 8 -0.04 28.27 -7.14
N ILE A 9 0.86 27.29 -7.27
CA ILE A 9 0.48 25.89 -7.30
C ILE A 9 -0.08 25.65 -5.92
N GLY A 10 -1.41 25.45 -5.80
CA GLY A 10 -2.03 25.07 -4.54
C GLY A 10 -1.28 23.85 -3.98
N ASP A 11 -1.13 23.78 -2.66
CA ASP A 11 -0.54 22.65 -1.97
C ASP A 11 -1.20 21.37 -2.49
N MET A 12 -0.51 20.66 -3.38
CA MET A 12 -0.97 19.35 -3.83
C MET A 12 -0.69 18.39 -2.66
N MET A 13 -1.76 18.07 -1.92
CA MET A 13 -1.68 17.04 -0.89
C MET A 13 -1.17 15.74 -1.51
N ARG A 14 -0.39 14.99 -0.75
CA ARG A 14 0.11 13.67 -1.18
C ARG A 14 -1.05 12.73 -1.46
N GLU A 15 -0.98 11.99 -2.56
CA GLU A 15 -2.01 10.98 -2.87
C GLU A 15 -1.86 9.75 -1.96
N LEU A 16 -2.99 9.22 -1.48
CA LEU A 16 -3.08 7.86 -0.97
C LEU A 16 -3.43 6.93 -2.12
N VAL A 17 -2.51 6.05 -2.48
CA VAL A 17 -2.65 5.13 -3.61
C VAL A 17 -2.83 3.71 -3.10
N TYR A 18 -4.00 3.12 -3.32
CA TYR A 18 -4.24 1.71 -3.06
C TYR A 18 -3.78 0.88 -4.26
N TYR A 19 -2.61 0.24 -4.12
CA TYR A 19 -2.00 -0.61 -5.14
C TYR A 19 -2.01 -2.06 -4.67
N VAL A 20 -2.83 -2.91 -5.30
CA VAL A 20 -3.12 -4.25 -4.79
C VAL A 20 -3.40 -5.26 -5.91
N ALA A 21 -3.00 -6.52 -5.70
CA ALA A 21 -3.43 -7.63 -6.54
C ALA A 21 -4.87 -8.02 -6.20
N VAL A 22 -5.66 -8.35 -7.22
CA VAL A 22 -7.06 -8.73 -7.05
C VAL A 22 -7.45 -9.82 -8.05
N SER A 23 -8.28 -10.76 -7.60
CA SER A 23 -8.94 -11.76 -8.45
C SER A 23 -10.05 -11.14 -9.30
N ILE A 24 -10.54 -11.87 -10.30
CA ILE A 24 -11.65 -11.42 -11.16
C ILE A 24 -12.92 -11.16 -10.31
N ASP A 25 -13.13 -11.95 -9.28
CA ASP A 25 -14.28 -11.90 -8.38
C ASP A 25 -14.08 -10.99 -7.15
N GLY A 26 -13.01 -10.17 -7.11
CA GLY A 26 -12.85 -9.06 -6.16
C GLY A 26 -12.20 -9.40 -4.82
N TYR A 27 -11.46 -10.48 -4.74
CA TYR A 27 -10.70 -10.87 -3.54
C TYR A 27 -9.22 -10.57 -3.70
N ILE A 28 -8.56 -10.20 -2.60
CA ILE A 28 -7.12 -9.87 -2.54
C ILE A 28 -6.29 -10.97 -1.88
N ALA A 29 -6.94 -11.93 -1.28
CA ALA A 29 -6.32 -13.11 -0.67
C ALA A 29 -7.40 -14.19 -0.47
N ALA A 30 -6.99 -15.43 -0.27
CA ALA A 30 -7.85 -16.54 0.16
C ALA A 30 -8.38 -16.30 1.60
N PRO A 31 -9.33 -17.12 2.10
CA PRO A 31 -9.90 -16.96 3.44
C PRO A 31 -8.88 -17.03 4.57
N ASP A 32 -7.79 -17.78 4.41
CA ASP A 32 -6.68 -17.89 5.35
C ASP A 32 -5.65 -16.75 5.24
N GLY A 33 -5.85 -15.82 4.29
CA GLY A 33 -4.96 -14.71 4.00
C GLY A 33 -3.83 -15.02 3.03
N SER A 34 -3.72 -16.27 2.53
CA SER A 34 -2.73 -16.62 1.52
C SER A 34 -3.04 -15.98 0.16
N TYR A 35 -1.99 -15.68 -0.62
CA TYR A 35 -2.10 -15.08 -1.95
C TYR A 35 -1.33 -15.86 -3.03
N ASP A 36 -1.00 -17.10 -2.74
CA ASP A 36 -0.20 -17.98 -3.61
C ASP A 36 -0.91 -18.32 -4.93
N ALA A 37 -2.24 -18.15 -4.98
CA ALA A 37 -3.02 -18.31 -6.20
C ALA A 37 -2.74 -17.24 -7.26
N PHE A 38 -2.16 -16.10 -6.86
CA PHE A 38 -1.82 -15.04 -7.81
C PHE A 38 -0.49 -15.33 -8.52
N PRO A 39 -0.45 -15.27 -9.86
CA PRO A 39 0.77 -15.53 -10.61
C PRO A 39 1.85 -14.49 -10.30
N VAL A 40 3.05 -14.98 -10.03
CA VAL A 40 4.25 -14.17 -9.78
C VAL A 40 5.22 -14.15 -10.97
N GLU A 41 4.82 -14.79 -12.08
CA GLU A 41 5.57 -14.86 -13.34
C GLU A 41 4.70 -14.41 -14.50
N GLY A 42 5.33 -13.83 -15.52
CA GLY A 42 4.67 -13.38 -16.74
C GLY A 42 5.12 -11.99 -17.19
N ASP A 43 4.66 -11.55 -18.35
CA ASP A 43 4.99 -10.26 -18.98
C ASP A 43 4.55 -9.04 -18.15
N HIS A 44 3.49 -9.18 -17.36
CA HIS A 44 3.01 -8.16 -16.43
C HIS A 44 4.04 -7.79 -15.36
N MET A 45 4.97 -8.71 -15.02
CA MET A 45 6.03 -8.45 -14.06
C MET A 45 6.97 -7.33 -14.50
N ALA A 46 7.20 -7.18 -15.81
CA ALA A 46 8.00 -6.07 -16.33
C ALA A 46 7.43 -4.70 -15.92
N VAL A 47 6.11 -4.53 -15.96
CA VAL A 47 5.43 -3.29 -15.53
C VAL A 47 5.56 -3.09 -14.01
N TYR A 48 5.44 -4.16 -13.22
CA TYR A 48 5.58 -4.04 -11.76
C TYR A 48 7.01 -3.63 -11.36
N LEU A 49 8.01 -4.18 -12.04
CA LEU A 49 9.41 -3.87 -11.78
C LEU A 49 9.82 -2.49 -12.30
N SER A 50 9.26 -2.02 -13.43
CA SER A 50 9.59 -0.70 -13.98
C SER A 50 8.86 0.44 -13.26
N ASP A 51 7.55 0.28 -13.03
CA ASP A 51 6.69 1.39 -12.64
C ASP A 51 6.36 1.42 -11.15
N PHE A 52 6.48 0.27 -10.47
CA PHE A 52 6.06 0.10 -9.07
C PHE A 52 7.11 -0.57 -8.19
N ALA A 53 8.39 -0.49 -8.54
CA ALA A 53 9.45 -1.09 -7.75
C ALA A 53 9.49 -0.57 -6.29
N ASP A 54 9.11 0.69 -6.05
CA ASP A 54 8.99 1.23 -4.69
C ASP A 54 7.96 0.49 -3.82
N ALA A 55 6.97 -0.18 -4.42
CA ALA A 55 5.97 -0.97 -3.71
C ALA A 55 6.38 -2.44 -3.50
N LEU A 56 7.57 -2.84 -3.93
CA LEU A 56 8.10 -4.17 -3.67
C LEU A 56 8.73 -4.26 -2.28
N PRO A 57 8.54 -5.38 -1.58
CA PRO A 57 9.24 -5.58 -0.30
C PRO A 57 10.76 -5.58 -0.47
N ALA A 58 11.47 -5.06 0.53
CA ALA A 58 12.93 -4.90 0.49
C ALA A 58 13.69 -6.21 0.24
N HIS A 59 13.20 -7.34 0.77
CA HIS A 59 13.80 -8.65 0.54
C HIS A 59 13.61 -9.14 -0.91
N VAL A 60 12.50 -8.76 -1.56
CA VAL A 60 12.27 -9.06 -2.98
C VAL A 60 13.19 -8.23 -3.85
N LEU A 61 13.33 -6.94 -3.56
CA LEU A 61 14.28 -6.06 -4.25
C LEU A 61 15.70 -6.61 -4.15
N ALA A 62 16.13 -7.03 -2.95
CA ALA A 62 17.44 -7.63 -2.73
C ALA A 62 17.63 -8.94 -3.52
N ALA A 63 16.61 -9.80 -3.56
CA ALA A 63 16.67 -11.05 -4.33
C ALA A 63 16.77 -10.83 -5.85
N LEU A 64 16.25 -9.71 -6.34
CA LEU A 64 16.31 -9.31 -7.75
C LEU A 64 17.50 -8.41 -8.08
N ASP A 65 18.40 -8.14 -7.12
CA ASP A 65 19.51 -7.17 -7.24
C ASP A 65 19.03 -5.79 -7.71
N MET A 66 17.87 -5.35 -7.20
CA MET A 66 17.23 -4.10 -7.57
C MET A 66 17.30 -3.07 -6.43
N HIS A 67 17.44 -1.81 -6.82
CA HIS A 67 17.26 -0.68 -5.91
C HIS A 67 15.94 0.03 -6.25
N PRO A 68 15.11 0.37 -5.25
CA PRO A 68 13.88 1.11 -5.50
C PRO A 68 14.24 2.50 -6.07
N PRO A 69 13.52 2.96 -7.11
CA PRO A 69 13.85 4.24 -7.76
C PRO A 69 13.55 5.46 -6.87
N GLY A 70 12.72 5.32 -5.83
CA GLY A 70 12.34 6.41 -4.93
C GLY A 70 11.64 7.56 -5.66
N ASN A 71 10.78 7.25 -6.62
CA ASN A 71 10.13 8.27 -7.47
C ASN A 71 8.59 8.20 -7.43
N ARG A 72 8.01 7.17 -6.83
CA ARG A 72 6.56 6.98 -6.75
C ARG A 72 6.05 7.03 -5.30
N PHE A 73 6.69 6.28 -4.42
CA PHE A 73 6.30 6.17 -3.02
C PHE A 73 7.49 6.42 -2.10
N ASP A 74 7.27 7.10 -0.98
CA ASP A 74 8.24 7.25 0.13
C ASP A 74 7.68 6.77 1.46
N THR A 75 6.40 6.45 1.49
CA THR A 75 5.67 6.04 2.69
C THR A 75 4.75 4.86 2.36
N VAL A 76 4.65 3.89 3.26
CA VAL A 76 3.69 2.79 3.19
C VAL A 76 2.84 2.73 4.45
N ILE A 77 1.55 2.45 4.28
CA ILE A 77 0.66 2.07 5.37
C ILE A 77 0.04 0.70 5.09
N GLN A 78 0.10 -0.19 6.07
CA GLN A 78 -0.43 -1.55 5.97
C GLN A 78 -1.18 -1.94 7.24
N GLY A 79 -2.14 -2.85 7.12
CA GLY A 79 -2.85 -3.41 8.25
C GLY A 79 -1.99 -4.44 8.99
N ARG A 80 -2.30 -4.67 10.27
CA ARG A 80 -1.58 -5.62 11.11
C ARG A 80 -1.49 -7.02 10.52
N ALA A 81 -2.58 -7.55 9.96
CA ALA A 81 -2.58 -8.88 9.36
C ALA A 81 -1.60 -8.98 8.16
N SER A 82 -1.56 -7.98 7.28
CA SER A 82 -0.60 -7.92 6.17
C SER A 82 0.84 -7.84 6.65
N TYR A 83 1.09 -7.05 7.70
CA TYR A 83 2.41 -6.93 8.32
C TYR A 83 2.87 -8.24 8.99
N ASP A 84 1.96 -8.94 9.67
CA ASP A 84 2.27 -10.19 10.37
C ASP A 84 2.68 -11.34 9.42
N ILE A 85 2.27 -11.31 8.15
CA ILE A 85 2.76 -12.25 7.13
C ILE A 85 4.29 -12.14 6.97
N SER A 86 4.80 -10.93 6.84
CA SER A 86 6.25 -10.70 6.75
C SER A 86 6.98 -11.06 8.04
N ARG A 87 6.39 -10.74 9.19
CA ARG A 87 6.96 -11.11 10.49
C ARG A 87 7.04 -12.62 10.70
N ALA A 88 6.05 -13.37 10.25
CA ALA A 88 6.08 -14.83 10.30
C ALA A 88 7.23 -15.42 9.48
N ALA A 89 7.66 -14.73 8.43
CA ALA A 89 8.85 -15.04 7.64
C ALA A 89 10.17 -14.47 8.23
N GLY A 90 10.14 -13.90 9.43
CA GLY A 90 11.31 -13.28 10.08
C GLY A 90 11.70 -11.91 9.56
N ILE A 91 10.82 -11.25 8.79
CA ILE A 91 11.07 -9.94 8.18
C ILE A 91 10.33 -8.87 9.01
N GLU A 92 11.07 -8.12 9.82
CA GLU A 92 10.49 -7.07 10.69
C GLU A 92 10.15 -5.79 9.94
N ARG A 93 10.86 -5.50 8.83
CA ARG A 93 10.70 -4.30 8.02
C ARG A 93 10.59 -4.67 6.53
N PRO A 94 9.40 -5.11 6.08
CA PRO A 94 9.22 -5.50 4.68
C PRO A 94 9.45 -4.35 3.68
N TYR A 95 9.25 -3.10 4.10
CA TYR A 95 9.47 -1.91 3.26
C TYR A 95 10.50 -0.96 3.86
N ALA A 96 11.69 -1.50 4.22
CA ALA A 96 12.74 -0.76 4.92
C ALA A 96 13.25 0.51 4.17
N HIS A 97 12.97 0.63 2.89
CA HIS A 97 13.26 1.79 2.04
C HIS A 97 12.19 2.88 2.09
N LEU A 98 11.04 2.63 2.76
CA LEU A 98 9.95 3.58 2.93
C LEU A 98 9.77 3.94 4.41
N SER A 99 9.08 5.05 4.67
CA SER A 99 8.52 5.34 6.00
C SER A 99 7.38 4.37 6.26
N GLU A 100 7.52 3.46 7.23
CA GLU A 100 6.66 2.30 7.39
C GLU A 100 5.68 2.48 8.55
N PHE A 101 4.37 2.46 8.24
CA PHE A 101 3.27 2.55 9.18
C PHE A 101 2.44 1.27 9.19
N VAL A 102 2.06 0.82 10.39
CA VAL A 102 1.20 -0.34 10.59
C VAL A 102 -0.01 0.05 11.41
N ALA A 103 -1.20 -0.07 10.80
CA ALA A 103 -2.47 0.15 11.47
C ALA A 103 -2.77 -1.02 12.41
N THR A 104 -2.77 -0.74 13.71
CA THR A 104 -2.99 -1.76 14.74
C THR A 104 -3.43 -1.13 16.06
N ARG A 105 -4.34 -1.80 16.77
CA ARG A 105 -4.71 -1.47 18.15
C ARG A 105 -3.86 -2.21 19.20
N SER A 106 -2.91 -3.03 18.73
CA SER A 106 -1.97 -3.72 19.63
C SER A 106 -1.09 -2.71 20.36
N LYS A 107 -0.88 -2.94 21.65
CA LYS A 107 0.02 -2.13 22.51
C LYS A 107 1.46 -2.65 22.49
N THR A 108 1.80 -3.59 21.61
CA THR A 108 3.18 -4.08 21.49
C THR A 108 4.08 -2.97 20.94
N THR A 109 5.32 -2.93 21.40
CA THR A 109 6.32 -1.99 20.90
C THR A 109 6.65 -2.34 19.43
N PRO A 110 6.60 -1.36 18.51
CA PRO A 110 7.03 -1.59 17.15
C PRO A 110 8.54 -1.82 17.06
N PRO A 111 9.02 -2.57 16.07
CA PRO A 111 10.44 -2.64 15.75
C PRO A 111 10.99 -1.26 15.35
N ALA A 112 12.32 -1.10 15.47
CA ALA A 112 12.97 0.14 15.08
C ALA A 112 12.70 0.46 13.59
N GLY A 113 12.25 1.67 13.29
CA GLY A 113 11.93 2.13 11.95
C GLY A 113 10.53 1.77 11.44
N VAL A 114 9.68 1.20 12.29
CA VAL A 114 8.25 0.98 12.02
C VAL A 114 7.42 1.82 13.01
N THR A 115 6.36 2.45 12.53
CA THR A 115 5.42 3.20 13.36
C THR A 115 4.09 2.46 13.46
N PHE A 116 3.63 2.16 14.68
CA PHE A 116 2.28 1.63 14.89
C PHE A 116 1.30 2.77 15.11
N THR A 117 0.13 2.70 14.48
CA THR A 117 -0.96 3.64 14.68
C THR A 117 -2.27 2.93 14.97
N ALA A 118 -3.00 3.44 15.96
CA ALA A 118 -4.35 2.95 16.29
C ALA A 118 -5.46 3.69 15.51
N ASP A 119 -5.14 4.84 14.91
CA ASP A 119 -6.03 5.67 14.11
C ASP A 119 -5.40 5.92 12.74
N ALA A 120 -5.66 4.99 11.82
CA ALA A 120 -5.11 5.04 10.48
C ALA A 120 -5.65 6.24 9.68
N LEU A 121 -6.91 6.63 9.91
CA LEU A 121 -7.55 7.73 9.20
C LEU A 121 -6.88 9.07 9.51
N THR A 122 -6.70 9.38 10.80
CA THR A 122 -5.99 10.58 11.24
C THR A 122 -4.54 10.57 10.75
N THR A 123 -3.84 9.44 10.89
CA THR A 123 -2.45 9.30 10.42
C THR A 123 -2.32 9.60 8.93
N VAL A 124 -3.21 9.06 8.09
CA VAL A 124 -3.16 9.31 6.64
C VAL A 124 -3.43 10.77 6.33
N ARG A 125 -4.39 11.41 6.99
CA ARG A 125 -4.68 12.84 6.81
C ARG A 125 -3.49 13.73 7.17
N GLU A 126 -2.79 13.42 8.25
CA GLU A 126 -1.57 14.12 8.65
C GLU A 126 -0.43 13.91 7.64
N LEU A 127 -0.24 12.67 7.16
CA LEU A 127 0.75 12.34 6.14
C LEU A 127 0.47 13.06 4.81
N LYS A 128 -0.79 13.17 4.41
CA LYS A 128 -1.18 13.89 3.18
C LYS A 128 -0.84 15.37 3.21
N GLN A 129 -0.73 15.99 4.38
CA GLN A 129 -0.37 17.39 4.56
C GLN A 129 1.15 17.65 4.58
N GLN A 130 1.97 16.60 4.63
CA GLN A 130 3.41 16.71 4.60
C GLN A 130 3.93 16.76 3.16
N GLU A 131 5.12 17.31 2.96
CA GLU A 131 5.83 17.17 1.69
C GLU A 131 6.29 15.73 1.48
N GLY A 132 6.27 15.25 0.25
CA GLY A 132 6.73 13.91 -0.11
C GLY A 132 6.07 13.34 -1.35
N LEU A 133 6.40 12.08 -1.65
CA LEU A 133 5.81 11.30 -2.72
C LEU A 133 4.44 10.75 -2.28
N ALA A 134 3.78 9.98 -3.15
CA ALA A 134 2.52 9.33 -2.81
C ALA A 134 2.70 8.33 -1.64
N ILE A 135 1.63 8.11 -0.90
CA ILE A 135 1.54 7.13 0.19
C ILE A 135 1.01 5.82 -0.41
N TYR A 136 1.77 4.75 -0.26
CA TYR A 136 1.36 3.40 -0.67
C TYR A 136 0.45 2.77 0.40
N LEU A 137 -0.82 2.55 0.07
CA LEU A 137 -1.70 1.67 0.85
C LEU A 137 -1.49 0.23 0.36
N CYS A 138 -0.76 -0.55 1.16
CA CYS A 138 -0.48 -1.95 0.86
C CYS A 138 -1.71 -2.86 1.06
N GLY A 139 -2.54 -2.51 2.02
CA GLY A 139 -3.73 -3.30 2.39
C GLY A 139 -3.68 -3.72 3.87
N GLY A 140 -4.48 -4.71 4.42
CA GLY A 140 -5.51 -5.51 3.71
C GLY A 140 -6.85 -4.80 3.55
N GLY A 141 -7.81 -5.58 3.10
CA GLY A 141 -9.13 -5.06 2.72
C GLY A 141 -9.86 -4.27 3.82
N ASN A 142 -9.77 -4.68 5.07
CA ASN A 142 -10.40 -3.95 6.17
C ASN A 142 -9.81 -2.54 6.35
N LEU A 143 -8.47 -2.41 6.26
CA LEU A 143 -7.82 -1.10 6.31
C LEU A 143 -8.19 -0.26 5.08
N ALA A 144 -8.23 -0.87 3.90
CA ALA A 144 -8.65 -0.17 2.68
C ALA A 144 -10.12 0.30 2.78
N GLY A 145 -10.99 -0.49 3.40
CA GLY A 145 -12.38 -0.09 3.69
C GLY A 145 -12.49 1.07 4.68
N GLU A 146 -11.66 1.09 5.73
CA GLU A 146 -11.58 2.19 6.70
C GLU A 146 -11.07 3.48 6.04
N LEU A 147 -10.06 3.36 5.18
CA LEU A 147 -9.42 4.49 4.50
C LEU A 147 -10.10 4.88 3.18
N LEU A 148 -11.21 4.24 2.81
CA LEU A 148 -11.90 4.47 1.54
C LEU A 148 -12.18 5.96 1.24
N PRO A 149 -12.58 6.81 2.20
CA PRO A 149 -12.78 8.24 1.95
C PRO A 149 -11.49 9.03 1.63
N GLU A 150 -10.33 8.48 1.92
CA GLU A 150 -9.01 9.12 1.72
C GLU A 150 -8.25 8.57 0.51
N ILE A 151 -8.74 7.50 -0.12
CA ILE A 151 -8.08 6.91 -1.29
C ILE A 151 -8.27 7.83 -2.49
N ASP A 152 -7.18 8.39 -3.00
CA ASP A 152 -7.19 9.27 -4.18
C ASP A 152 -7.04 8.46 -5.47
N ARG A 153 -6.34 7.31 -5.40
CA ARG A 153 -6.08 6.48 -6.57
C ARG A 153 -6.14 4.99 -6.24
N LEU A 154 -6.82 4.24 -7.10
CA LEU A 154 -6.90 2.79 -7.05
C LEU A 154 -6.17 2.20 -8.25
N ILE A 155 -5.15 1.36 -7.99
CA ILE A 155 -4.39 0.65 -9.01
C ILE A 155 -4.51 -0.84 -8.77
N LEU A 156 -5.25 -1.53 -9.63
CA LEU A 156 -5.54 -2.95 -9.49
C LEU A 156 -4.64 -3.79 -10.41
N LYS A 157 -3.87 -4.70 -9.81
CA LYS A 157 -3.22 -5.80 -10.52
C LYS A 157 -4.24 -6.92 -10.69
N ARG A 158 -5.02 -6.87 -11.76
CA ARG A 158 -6.05 -7.88 -12.02
C ARG A 158 -5.43 -9.18 -12.48
N ASN A 159 -5.68 -10.24 -11.75
CA ASN A 159 -5.20 -11.58 -12.04
C ASN A 159 -6.33 -12.44 -12.61
N PRO A 160 -6.09 -13.30 -13.60
CA PRO A 160 -7.09 -14.19 -14.20
C PRO A 160 -7.41 -15.38 -13.29
N VAL A 161 -7.76 -15.09 -12.06
CA VAL A 161 -8.04 -16.05 -10.99
C VAL A 161 -9.41 -15.76 -10.40
N VAL A 162 -10.18 -16.79 -10.09
CA VAL A 162 -11.41 -16.75 -9.32
C VAL A 162 -11.14 -17.48 -8.01
N LEU A 163 -11.28 -16.80 -6.89
CA LEU A 163 -11.06 -17.39 -5.56
C LEU A 163 -12.34 -17.97 -4.95
N GLY A 164 -13.51 -17.47 -5.36
CA GLY A 164 -14.81 -17.91 -4.86
C GLY A 164 -15.16 -17.40 -3.47
N ASP A 165 -14.18 -17.29 -2.58
CA ASP A 165 -14.26 -16.72 -1.23
C ASP A 165 -12.89 -16.16 -0.84
N GLY A 166 -12.85 -15.28 0.17
CA GLY A 166 -11.59 -14.72 0.63
C GLY A 166 -11.69 -13.33 1.26
N VAL A 167 -10.54 -12.67 1.33
CA VAL A 167 -10.44 -11.29 1.80
C VAL A 167 -10.86 -10.34 0.68
N ARG A 168 -11.96 -9.62 0.89
CA ARG A 168 -12.50 -8.67 -0.10
C ARG A 168 -11.61 -7.44 -0.24
N LEU A 169 -11.61 -6.84 -1.43
CA LEU A 169 -10.82 -5.65 -1.79
C LEU A 169 -10.97 -4.49 -0.78
N PHE A 170 -12.18 -4.22 -0.31
CA PHE A 170 -12.47 -3.19 0.70
C PHE A 170 -13.08 -3.78 1.99
N GLY A 171 -12.82 -5.04 2.28
CA GLY A 171 -13.36 -5.71 3.45
C GLY A 171 -14.89 -5.61 3.50
N ASN A 172 -15.41 -5.15 4.64
CA ASN A 172 -16.84 -4.94 4.87
C ASN A 172 -17.25 -3.46 4.78
N ALA A 173 -16.53 -2.64 3.99
CA ALA A 173 -16.92 -1.25 3.79
C ALA A 173 -18.36 -1.16 3.27
N GLY A 174 -19.23 -0.55 4.06
CA GLY A 174 -20.65 -0.38 3.74
C GLY A 174 -21.00 0.93 3.01
N ALA A 175 -19.98 1.67 2.53
CA ALA A 175 -20.17 2.95 1.88
C ALA A 175 -20.14 2.81 0.35
N VAL A 176 -21.04 3.54 -0.33
CA VAL A 176 -20.96 3.79 -1.77
C VAL A 176 -20.16 5.09 -1.95
N VAL A 177 -19.05 5.00 -2.68
CA VAL A 177 -18.22 6.15 -3.07
C VAL A 177 -18.35 6.31 -4.59
N GLN A 178 -18.68 7.50 -5.05
CA GLN A 178 -18.80 7.87 -6.45
C GLN A 178 -17.63 8.76 -6.86
#